data_1ece33f2691a5d6b2613e47c8ebcb295
#
_entry.id   1ece33f2691a5d6b2613e47c8ebcb295
#
_cell.length_a   1.000
_cell.length_b   1.000
_cell.length_c   1.000
_cell.angle_alpha   90.00
_cell.angle_beta   90.00
_cell.angle_gamma   90.00
#
_symmetry.space_group_name_H-M   'P 1'
#
loop_
_entity.id
_entity.type
_entity.pdbx_description
1 polymer ?
#
loop_
_entity_poly.entity_id
_entity_poly.type
_entity_poly.pdbx_seq_one_letter_code
_entity_poly.pdbx_strand_id
1 'polypeptide(L)'
;MSTILTSLRNTVTVGFALALLLMIVSFVITTGSIDIGEGFKYNPFWMFVFRWLHVLSGVMWIGLLWYFNFVQIPNMPNIPDDQKPAVSKVIAPAALWWFRWGAMATIITGLILGYINGYLHTAMTLTLMGGGSPNELFIGIGMWLGIIMWFNVWFVIWPNQKKALGIVAVSYTHLRAHETRHDLVCRLLLE
;
A
#
# COMPACT_ATOMS: atom_id res chain seq x y z
N MET A 1 22.03 19.37 -15.42
CA MET A 1 21.30 18.10 -15.50
C MET A 1 22.04 16.92 -14.84
N SER A 2 23.37 16.84 -14.91
CA SER A 2 24.12 15.72 -14.30
C SER A 2 23.96 15.57 -12.79
N THR A 3 23.92 16.66 -12.03
CA THR A 3 23.82 16.63 -10.55
C THR A 3 22.47 16.15 -10.01
N ILE A 4 21.38 16.23 -10.80
CA ILE A 4 20.05 15.74 -10.39
C ILE A 4 20.02 14.21 -10.49
N LEU A 5 20.56 13.65 -11.58
CA LEU A 5 20.52 12.21 -11.85
C LEU A 5 21.58 11.42 -11.06
N THR A 6 22.60 12.08 -10.50
CA THR A 6 23.64 11.42 -9.69
C THR A 6 23.25 11.21 -8.23
N SER A 7 22.19 11.88 -7.75
CA SER A 7 21.69 11.74 -6.38
C SER A 7 20.26 11.20 -6.37
N LEU A 8 20.07 10.00 -5.81
CA LEU A 8 18.73 9.38 -5.67
C LEU A 8 17.73 10.34 -5.01
N ARG A 9 18.17 11.02 -3.93
CA ARG A 9 17.32 11.99 -3.21
C ARG A 9 16.87 13.13 -4.13
N ASN A 10 17.76 13.71 -4.90
CA ASN A 10 17.45 14.81 -5.81
C ASN A 10 16.54 14.33 -6.94
N THR A 11 16.81 13.16 -7.52
CA THR A 11 15.98 12.56 -8.57
C THR A 11 14.55 12.33 -8.09
N VAL A 12 14.38 11.74 -6.90
CA VAL A 12 13.07 11.48 -6.29
C VAL A 12 12.34 12.80 -5.99
N THR A 13 13.04 13.79 -5.39
CA THR A 13 12.44 15.08 -5.04
C THR A 13 11.98 15.84 -6.30
N VAL A 14 12.80 15.88 -7.34
CA VAL A 14 12.45 16.53 -8.61
C VAL A 14 11.32 15.77 -9.31
N GLY A 15 11.33 14.43 -9.28
CA GLY A 15 10.26 13.60 -9.82
C GLY A 15 8.92 13.87 -9.13
N PHE A 16 8.92 13.96 -7.79
CA PHE A 16 7.72 14.34 -7.03
C PHE A 16 7.24 15.76 -7.33
N ALA A 17 8.14 16.73 -7.39
CA ALA A 17 7.79 18.11 -7.72
C ALA A 17 7.19 18.22 -9.14
N LEU A 18 7.77 17.51 -10.12
CA LEU A 18 7.25 17.45 -11.47
C LEU A 18 5.87 16.77 -11.53
N ALA A 19 5.70 15.65 -10.82
CA ALA A 19 4.40 14.97 -10.75
C ALA A 19 3.32 15.86 -10.13
N LEU A 20 3.64 16.56 -9.05
CA LEU A 20 2.73 17.54 -8.42
C LEU A 20 2.39 18.69 -9.36
N LEU A 21 3.37 19.25 -10.06
CA LEU A 21 3.15 20.29 -11.05
C LEU A 21 2.24 19.80 -12.17
N LEU A 22 2.51 18.65 -12.76
CA LEU A 22 1.69 18.06 -13.81
C LEU A 22 0.27 17.77 -13.34
N MET A 23 0.10 17.33 -12.09
CA MET A 23 -1.20 17.13 -11.48
C MET A 23 -2.00 18.43 -11.40
N ILE A 24 -1.38 19.52 -10.92
CA ILE A 24 -2.03 20.85 -10.83
C ILE A 24 -2.37 21.37 -12.22
N VAL A 25 -1.43 21.30 -13.15
CA VAL A 25 -1.63 21.76 -14.55
C VAL A 25 -2.76 20.98 -15.22
N SER A 26 -2.77 19.65 -15.09
CA SER A 26 -3.83 18.80 -15.62
C SER A 26 -5.20 19.18 -15.05
N PHE A 27 -5.26 19.42 -13.74
CA PHE A 27 -6.49 19.82 -13.07
C PHE A 27 -7.00 21.19 -13.60
N VAL A 28 -6.11 22.20 -13.68
CA VAL A 28 -6.46 23.53 -14.19
C VAL A 28 -6.93 23.49 -15.65
N ILE A 29 -6.27 22.68 -16.48
CA ILE A 29 -6.68 22.51 -17.90
C ILE A 29 -8.07 21.89 -18.00
N THR A 30 -8.39 20.92 -17.13
CA THR A 30 -9.67 20.20 -17.19
C THR A 30 -10.83 20.95 -16.56
N THR A 31 -10.59 21.76 -15.53
CA THR A 31 -11.64 22.45 -14.77
C THR A 31 -11.68 23.97 -14.99
N GLY A 32 -10.65 24.55 -15.60
CA GLY A 32 -10.50 25.99 -15.84
C GLY A 32 -10.10 26.81 -14.62
N SER A 33 -10.21 26.27 -13.40
CA SER A 33 -9.85 26.97 -12.16
C SER A 33 -9.54 26.00 -11.02
N ILE A 34 -8.81 26.49 -10.00
CA ILE A 34 -8.61 25.76 -8.74
C ILE A 34 -9.58 26.35 -7.72
N ASP A 35 -10.67 25.67 -7.46
CA ASP A 35 -11.56 25.99 -6.36
C ASP A 35 -11.29 25.08 -5.15
N ILE A 36 -10.52 25.59 -4.21
CA ILE A 36 -10.17 24.90 -2.95
C ILE A 36 -11.14 25.30 -1.84
N GLY A 37 -11.93 26.37 -2.04
CA GLY A 37 -12.63 27.08 -0.95
C GLY A 37 -14.06 26.66 -0.66
N GLU A 38 -14.77 26.02 -1.58
CA GLU A 38 -16.20 25.72 -1.43
C GLU A 38 -16.48 24.30 -0.90
N GLY A 39 -15.90 23.97 0.26
CA GLY A 39 -16.18 22.71 0.93
C GLY A 39 -15.32 21.53 0.45
N PHE A 40 -15.42 20.44 1.17
CA PHE A 40 -14.60 19.25 0.91
C PHE A 40 -15.38 18.18 0.12
N LYS A 41 -16.67 18.08 0.40
CA LYS A 41 -17.55 17.07 -0.22
C LYS A 41 -17.99 17.51 -1.63
N TYR A 42 -17.92 16.59 -2.58
CA TYR A 42 -18.21 16.82 -4.00
C TYR A 42 -17.31 17.85 -4.69
N ASN A 43 -16.23 18.30 -4.06
CA ASN A 43 -15.30 19.24 -4.65
C ASN A 43 -14.38 18.52 -5.65
N PRO A 44 -14.35 18.91 -6.93
CA PRO A 44 -13.58 18.24 -7.98
C PRO A 44 -12.07 18.23 -7.72
N PHE A 45 -11.53 19.29 -7.10
CA PHE A 45 -10.11 19.36 -6.76
C PHE A 45 -9.73 18.29 -5.76
N TRP A 46 -10.47 18.18 -4.65
CA TRP A 46 -10.18 17.16 -3.62
C TRP A 46 -10.44 15.75 -4.11
N MET A 47 -11.47 15.53 -4.93
CA MET A 47 -11.71 14.24 -5.59
C MET A 47 -10.51 13.82 -6.46
N PHE A 48 -9.92 14.76 -7.20
CA PHE A 48 -8.76 14.51 -8.03
C PHE A 48 -7.51 14.21 -7.21
N VAL A 49 -7.19 15.03 -6.20
CA VAL A 49 -6.04 14.84 -5.30
C VAL A 49 -6.09 13.49 -4.60
N PHE A 50 -7.22 13.16 -3.95
CA PHE A 50 -7.34 11.90 -3.22
C PHE A 50 -7.39 10.67 -4.14
N ARG A 51 -7.87 10.80 -5.37
CA ARG A 51 -7.75 9.74 -6.38
C ARG A 51 -6.30 9.47 -6.74
N TRP A 52 -5.50 10.52 -6.96
CA TRP A 52 -4.07 10.39 -7.19
C TRP A 52 -3.34 9.72 -6.02
N LEU A 53 -3.58 10.19 -4.81
CA LEU A 53 -2.98 9.62 -3.61
C LEU A 53 -3.36 8.15 -3.42
N HIS A 54 -4.62 7.81 -3.68
CA HIS A 54 -5.11 6.43 -3.58
C HIS A 54 -4.43 5.52 -4.60
N VAL A 55 -4.33 5.95 -5.85
CA VAL A 55 -3.66 5.17 -6.90
C VAL A 55 -2.18 4.99 -6.60
N LEU A 56 -1.46 6.05 -6.22
CA LEU A 56 -0.03 5.97 -5.88
C LEU A 56 0.22 5.04 -4.68
N SER A 57 -0.60 5.15 -3.65
CA SER A 57 -0.52 4.26 -2.46
C SER A 57 -0.78 2.81 -2.85
N GLY A 58 -1.79 2.56 -3.68
CA GLY A 58 -2.14 1.23 -4.16
C GLY A 58 -1.05 0.62 -5.03
N VAL A 59 -0.46 1.39 -5.94
CA VAL A 59 0.68 0.93 -6.77
C VAL A 59 1.86 0.54 -5.87
N MET A 60 2.18 1.34 -4.86
CA MET A 60 3.26 1.01 -3.92
C MET A 60 2.94 -0.27 -3.12
N TRP A 61 1.73 -0.40 -2.60
CA TRP A 61 1.32 -1.57 -1.83
C TRP A 61 1.34 -2.85 -2.65
N ILE A 62 0.67 -2.86 -3.79
CA ILE A 62 0.58 -4.04 -4.66
C ILE A 62 1.92 -4.32 -5.36
N GLY A 63 2.67 -3.29 -5.74
CA GLY A 63 4.00 -3.45 -6.34
C GLY A 63 4.99 -4.13 -5.39
N LEU A 64 4.98 -3.77 -4.10
CA LEU A 64 5.79 -4.44 -3.09
C LEU A 64 5.30 -5.87 -2.80
N LEU A 65 3.99 -6.12 -2.83
CA LEU A 65 3.44 -7.47 -2.73
C LEU A 65 3.95 -8.36 -3.87
N TRP A 66 3.95 -7.84 -5.09
CA TRP A 66 4.48 -8.56 -6.26
C TRP A 66 5.99 -8.77 -6.16
N TYR A 67 6.74 -7.74 -5.73
CA TYR A 67 8.17 -7.86 -5.51
C TYR A 67 8.50 -9.02 -4.54
N PHE A 68 7.82 -9.11 -3.41
CA PHE A 68 8.04 -10.20 -2.47
C PHE A 68 7.70 -11.56 -3.08
N ASN A 69 6.54 -11.71 -3.72
CA ASN A 69 6.06 -13.00 -4.19
C ASN A 69 6.72 -13.48 -5.49
N PHE A 70 7.07 -12.57 -6.40
CA PHE A 70 7.59 -12.93 -7.71
C PHE A 70 9.11 -12.73 -7.86
N VAL A 71 9.72 -11.94 -6.99
CA VAL A 71 11.15 -11.64 -7.09
C VAL A 71 11.90 -12.16 -5.88
N GLN A 72 11.59 -11.66 -4.68
CA GLN A 72 12.42 -11.96 -3.51
C GLN A 72 12.30 -13.43 -3.07
N ILE A 73 11.09 -13.92 -2.80
CA ILE A 73 10.88 -15.29 -2.29
C ILE A 73 11.42 -16.36 -3.25
N PRO A 74 11.12 -16.34 -4.56
CA PRO A 74 11.62 -17.37 -5.47
C PRO A 74 13.13 -17.38 -5.67
N ASN A 75 13.80 -16.23 -5.45
CA ASN A 75 15.25 -16.12 -5.64
C ASN A 75 16.06 -16.32 -4.34
N MET A 76 15.43 -16.32 -3.17
CA MET A 76 16.14 -16.55 -1.90
C MET A 76 16.98 -17.84 -1.86
N PRO A 77 16.51 -18.99 -2.39
CA PRO A 77 17.32 -20.21 -2.44
C PRO A 77 18.59 -20.10 -3.31
N ASN A 78 18.58 -19.18 -4.29
CA ASN A 78 19.68 -18.98 -5.23
C ASN A 78 20.77 -18.04 -4.67
N ILE A 79 20.52 -17.38 -3.55
CA ILE A 79 21.47 -16.46 -2.90
C ILE A 79 22.40 -17.27 -2.00
N PRO A 80 23.74 -17.09 -2.09
CA PRO A 80 24.70 -17.70 -1.17
C PRO A 80 24.38 -17.38 0.29
N ASP A 81 24.58 -18.33 1.20
CA ASP A 81 24.16 -18.21 2.60
C ASP A 81 24.82 -17.04 3.35
N ASP A 82 26.04 -16.70 2.97
CA ASP A 82 26.77 -15.54 3.51
C ASP A 82 26.18 -14.19 3.09
N GLN A 83 25.44 -14.14 1.98
CA GLN A 83 24.80 -12.92 1.44
C GLN A 83 23.33 -12.79 1.82
N LYS A 84 22.64 -13.87 2.18
CA LYS A 84 21.22 -13.85 2.62
C LYS A 84 20.95 -12.82 3.72
N PRO A 85 21.82 -12.59 4.72
CA PRO A 85 21.60 -11.58 5.75
C PRO A 85 21.49 -10.15 5.20
N ALA A 86 22.14 -9.83 4.08
CA ALA A 86 22.01 -8.52 3.45
C ALA A 86 20.58 -8.26 2.96
N VAL A 87 19.94 -9.27 2.41
CA VAL A 87 18.56 -9.17 1.94
C VAL A 87 17.57 -9.22 3.12
N SER A 88 17.70 -10.21 4.01
CA SER A 88 16.72 -10.44 5.07
C SER A 88 16.79 -9.41 6.21
N LYS A 89 18.00 -8.90 6.56
CA LYS A 89 18.18 -7.97 7.69
C LYS A 89 18.22 -6.49 7.28
N VAL A 90 18.45 -6.18 6.01
CA VAL A 90 18.56 -4.79 5.55
C VAL A 90 17.44 -4.44 4.58
N ILE A 91 17.33 -5.15 3.48
CA ILE A 91 16.39 -4.81 2.40
C ILE A 91 14.94 -5.14 2.80
N ALA A 92 14.69 -6.36 3.27
CA ALA A 92 13.35 -6.81 3.58
C ALA A 92 12.66 -5.98 4.67
N PRO A 93 13.29 -5.62 5.82
CA PRO A 93 12.65 -4.75 6.81
C PRO A 93 12.26 -3.38 6.28
N ALA A 94 13.11 -2.77 5.44
CA ALA A 94 12.83 -1.48 4.81
C ALA A 94 11.65 -1.59 3.83
N ALA A 95 11.65 -2.60 2.95
CA ALA A 95 10.55 -2.84 2.01
C ALA A 95 9.23 -3.17 2.72
N LEU A 96 9.28 -3.97 3.80
CA LEU A 96 8.11 -4.29 4.63
C LEU A 96 7.54 -3.07 5.37
N TRP A 97 8.37 -2.10 5.73
CA TRP A 97 7.90 -0.83 6.28
C TRP A 97 7.03 -0.08 5.26
N TRP A 98 7.53 0.11 4.04
CA TRP A 98 6.79 0.75 2.95
C TRP A 98 5.53 -0.02 2.57
N PHE A 99 5.60 -1.35 2.55
CA PHE A 99 4.45 -2.21 2.29
C PHE A 99 3.30 -1.98 3.27
N ARG A 100 3.58 -1.93 4.57
CA ARG A 100 2.55 -1.69 5.60
C ARG A 100 1.95 -0.29 5.51
N TRP A 101 2.81 0.72 5.36
CA TRP A 101 2.33 2.09 5.26
C TRP A 101 1.65 2.37 3.92
N GLY A 102 2.07 1.73 2.85
CA GLY A 102 1.36 1.76 1.57
C GLY A 102 -0.06 1.19 1.69
N ALA A 103 -0.21 0.05 2.39
CA ALA A 103 -1.52 -0.52 2.69
C ALA A 103 -2.40 0.44 3.51
N MET A 104 -1.85 1.04 4.58
CA MET A 104 -2.56 2.01 5.42
C MET A 104 -2.99 3.24 4.61
N ALA A 105 -2.08 3.83 3.84
CA ALA A 105 -2.36 4.99 3.00
C ALA A 105 -3.45 4.68 1.96
N THR A 106 -3.44 3.48 1.36
CA THR A 106 -4.47 3.06 0.41
C THR A 106 -5.85 3.01 1.04
N ILE A 107 -5.98 2.43 2.25
CA ILE A 107 -7.26 2.39 2.95
C ILE A 107 -7.73 3.79 3.33
N ILE A 108 -6.87 4.60 3.94
CA ILE A 108 -7.25 5.96 4.36
C ILE A 108 -7.69 6.81 3.17
N THR A 109 -6.89 6.84 2.11
CA THR A 109 -7.21 7.63 0.91
C THR A 109 -8.44 7.11 0.19
N GLY A 110 -8.67 5.80 0.18
CA GLY A 110 -9.86 5.17 -0.40
C GLY A 110 -11.15 5.54 0.36
N LEU A 111 -11.12 5.52 1.69
CA LEU A 111 -12.26 5.94 2.52
C LEU A 111 -12.56 7.44 2.35
N ILE A 112 -11.52 8.29 2.34
CA ILE A 112 -11.70 9.73 2.09
C ILE A 112 -12.27 9.97 0.69
N LEU A 113 -11.75 9.28 -0.32
CA LEU A 113 -12.25 9.39 -1.70
C LEU A 113 -13.71 8.97 -1.80
N GLY A 114 -14.11 7.87 -1.15
CA GLY A 114 -15.50 7.42 -1.08
C GLY A 114 -16.40 8.43 -0.41
N TYR A 115 -15.92 9.07 0.67
CA TYR A 115 -16.64 10.13 1.36
C TYR A 115 -16.84 11.37 0.49
N ILE A 116 -15.76 11.86 -0.13
CA ILE A 116 -15.83 13.05 -1.01
C ILE A 116 -16.79 12.83 -2.18
N ASN A 117 -16.78 11.63 -2.77
CA ASN A 117 -17.67 11.27 -3.87
C ASN A 117 -19.10 10.93 -3.43
N GLY A 118 -19.36 10.82 -2.12
CA GLY A 118 -20.69 10.60 -1.57
C GLY A 118 -21.22 9.16 -1.61
N TYR A 119 -20.45 8.19 -2.13
CA TYR A 119 -20.89 6.78 -2.23
C TYR A 119 -20.38 5.88 -1.09
N LEU A 120 -19.63 6.41 -0.12
CA LEU A 120 -18.99 5.60 0.92
C LEU A 120 -19.99 4.68 1.64
N HIS A 121 -21.13 5.20 2.06
CA HIS A 121 -22.13 4.43 2.80
C HIS A 121 -22.75 3.32 1.94
N THR A 122 -23.18 3.63 0.72
CA THR A 122 -23.81 2.68 -0.20
C THR A 122 -22.85 1.58 -0.65
N ALA A 123 -21.59 1.93 -0.89
CA ALA A 123 -20.53 0.96 -1.20
C ALA A 123 -20.22 0.05 0.00
N MET A 124 -20.05 0.60 1.21
CA MET A 124 -19.75 -0.17 2.42
C MET A 124 -20.88 -1.12 2.80
N THR A 125 -22.14 -0.75 2.56
CA THR A 125 -23.31 -1.60 2.78
C THR A 125 -23.60 -2.55 1.62
N LEU A 126 -22.75 -2.58 0.60
CA LEU A 126 -22.93 -3.39 -0.62
C LEU A 126 -24.31 -3.17 -1.26
N THR A 127 -24.79 -1.95 -1.23
CA THR A 127 -26.14 -1.55 -1.70
C THR A 127 -27.32 -2.29 -1.04
N LEU A 128 -27.07 -3.11 -0.02
CA LEU A 128 -28.11 -3.93 0.65
C LEU A 128 -29.18 -3.10 1.37
N MET A 129 -28.85 -1.85 1.74
CA MET A 129 -29.81 -0.93 2.37
C MET A 129 -30.63 -0.10 1.36
N GLY A 130 -30.50 -0.40 0.07
CA GLY A 130 -31.18 0.31 -1.02
C GLY A 130 -30.48 1.59 -1.47
N GLY A 131 -30.83 2.09 -2.65
CA GLY A 131 -30.36 3.39 -3.18
C GLY A 131 -29.00 3.41 -3.86
N GLY A 132 -28.31 2.28 -3.97
CA GLY A 132 -27.01 2.20 -4.63
C GLY A 132 -27.08 1.77 -6.10
N SER A 133 -26.13 2.22 -6.91
CA SER A 133 -25.94 1.78 -8.29
C SER A 133 -25.14 0.48 -8.37
N PRO A 134 -25.20 -0.29 -9.48
CA PRO A 134 -24.33 -1.45 -9.70
C PRO A 134 -22.84 -1.11 -9.57
N ASN A 135 -22.42 0.09 -9.98
CA ASN A 135 -21.03 0.54 -9.86
C ASN A 135 -20.61 0.64 -8.38
N GLU A 136 -21.48 1.13 -7.50
CA GLU A 136 -21.20 1.23 -6.07
C GLU A 136 -21.11 -0.14 -5.40
N LEU A 137 -21.87 -1.13 -5.88
CA LEU A 137 -21.73 -2.51 -5.44
C LEU A 137 -20.33 -3.07 -5.76
N PHE A 138 -19.85 -2.91 -7.01
CA PHE A 138 -18.52 -3.38 -7.39
C PHE A 138 -17.41 -2.65 -6.64
N ILE A 139 -17.55 -1.33 -6.44
CA ILE A 139 -16.62 -0.56 -5.61
C ILE A 139 -16.65 -1.09 -4.17
N GLY A 140 -17.81 -1.36 -3.61
CA GLY A 140 -17.99 -1.92 -2.27
C GLY A 140 -17.29 -3.27 -2.08
N ILE A 141 -17.44 -4.17 -3.04
CA ILE A 141 -16.72 -5.46 -3.03
C ILE A 141 -15.21 -5.21 -3.00
N GLY A 142 -14.70 -4.32 -3.86
CA GLY A 142 -13.29 -3.94 -3.88
C GLY A 142 -12.81 -3.32 -2.56
N MET A 143 -13.62 -2.47 -1.93
CA MET A 143 -13.33 -1.87 -0.63
C MET A 143 -13.23 -2.93 0.47
N TRP A 144 -14.15 -3.88 0.54
CA TRP A 144 -14.09 -4.97 1.53
C TRP A 144 -12.90 -5.87 1.33
N LEU A 145 -12.58 -6.25 0.08
CA LEU A 145 -11.36 -7.01 -0.21
C LEU A 145 -10.11 -6.25 0.22
N GLY A 146 -10.03 -4.95 -0.06
CA GLY A 146 -8.93 -4.10 0.38
C GLY A 146 -8.80 -4.03 1.91
N ILE A 147 -9.93 -3.90 2.63
CA ILE A 147 -9.97 -3.88 4.10
C ILE A 147 -9.49 -5.22 4.67
N ILE A 148 -9.95 -6.35 4.12
CA ILE A 148 -9.52 -7.69 4.54
C ILE A 148 -8.01 -7.86 4.33
N MET A 149 -7.49 -7.44 3.17
CA MET A 149 -6.05 -7.48 2.88
C MET A 149 -5.26 -6.59 3.84
N TRP A 150 -5.71 -5.37 4.09
CA TRP A 150 -5.09 -4.45 5.04
C TRP A 150 -5.09 -5.02 6.47
N PHE A 151 -6.23 -5.58 6.92
CA PHE A 151 -6.34 -6.25 8.22
C PHE A 151 -5.31 -7.38 8.34
N ASN A 152 -5.21 -8.21 7.30
CA ASN A 152 -4.21 -9.28 7.25
C ASN A 152 -2.78 -8.75 7.39
N VAL A 153 -2.44 -7.67 6.69
CA VAL A 153 -1.10 -7.05 6.77
C VAL A 153 -0.77 -6.59 8.19
N TRP A 154 -1.71 -5.92 8.88
CA TRP A 154 -1.43 -5.30 10.16
C TRP A 154 -1.60 -6.22 11.36
N PHE A 155 -2.58 -7.14 11.32
CA PHE A 155 -2.95 -7.95 12.47
C PHE A 155 -2.50 -9.41 12.37
N VAL A 156 -2.17 -9.90 11.19
CA VAL A 156 -1.68 -11.27 11.00
C VAL A 156 -0.20 -11.26 10.60
N ILE A 157 0.15 -10.57 9.52
CA ILE A 157 1.49 -10.60 8.96
C ILE A 157 2.48 -9.85 9.86
N TRP A 158 2.18 -8.62 10.25
CA TRP A 158 3.08 -7.79 11.05
C TRP A 158 3.48 -8.38 12.40
N PRO A 159 2.57 -8.93 13.22
CA PRO A 159 2.97 -9.62 14.46
C PRO A 159 3.94 -10.77 14.23
N ASN A 160 3.75 -11.54 13.16
CA ASN A 160 4.65 -12.65 12.81
C ASN A 160 5.99 -12.15 12.28
N GLN A 161 6.00 -11.10 11.46
CA GLN A 161 7.23 -10.46 11.01
C GLN A 161 8.07 -9.91 12.16
N LYS A 162 7.48 -9.34 13.19
CA LYS A 162 8.21 -8.88 14.39
C LYS A 162 8.96 -10.03 15.08
N LYS A 163 8.35 -11.21 15.14
CA LYS A 163 8.99 -12.41 15.71
C LYS A 163 10.14 -12.86 14.80
N ALA A 164 9.88 -12.97 13.51
CA ALA A 164 10.83 -13.42 12.51
C ALA A 164 12.03 -12.48 12.36
N LEU A 165 11.84 -11.16 12.50
CA LEU A 165 12.92 -10.16 12.49
C LEU A 165 13.67 -10.04 13.83
N GLY A 166 13.30 -10.84 14.84
CA GLY A 166 13.93 -10.79 16.17
C GLY A 166 13.63 -9.52 16.98
N ILE A 167 12.61 -8.74 16.58
CA ILE A 167 12.19 -7.50 17.28
C ILE A 167 11.49 -7.88 18.61
N VAL A 168 10.83 -9.04 18.64
CA VAL A 168 10.16 -9.58 19.83
C VAL A 168 10.74 -10.94 20.13
N ALA A 169 11.10 -11.18 21.40
CA ALA A 169 11.61 -12.48 21.84
C ALA A 169 10.58 -13.59 21.60
N VAL A 170 11.00 -14.66 20.94
CA VAL A 170 10.16 -15.84 20.69
C VAL A 170 10.33 -16.81 21.84
N SER A 171 9.26 -17.14 22.55
CA SER A 171 9.25 -18.27 23.47
C SER A 171 9.17 -19.55 22.65
N TYR A 172 10.24 -20.33 22.64
CA TYR A 172 10.39 -21.56 21.83
C TYR A 172 9.53 -22.75 22.29
N THR A 173 8.66 -22.59 23.28
CA THR A 173 7.92 -23.70 23.90
C THR A 173 6.78 -24.28 23.04
N HIS A 174 6.37 -23.69 21.93
CA HIS A 174 5.26 -24.19 21.11
C HIS A 174 5.52 -24.31 19.60
N LEU A 175 6.76 -24.17 19.12
CA LEU A 175 7.08 -24.18 17.68
C LEU A 175 7.18 -25.58 17.05
N ARG A 176 7.01 -26.66 17.79
CA ARG A 176 7.14 -28.04 17.28
C ARG A 176 5.86 -28.68 16.73
N ALA A 177 4.68 -28.03 16.89
CA ALA A 177 3.41 -28.71 16.61
C ALA A 177 2.61 -28.23 15.40
N HIS A 178 2.85 -27.04 14.87
CA HIS A 178 2.13 -26.51 13.69
C HIS A 178 3.04 -25.69 12.78
N GLU A 179 3.83 -26.35 11.97
CA GLU A 179 4.41 -25.74 10.75
C GLU A 179 3.29 -25.63 9.70
N THR A 180 2.51 -24.57 9.78
CA THR A 180 1.58 -24.23 8.71
C THR A 180 2.35 -23.65 7.53
N ARG A 181 1.83 -23.81 6.31
CA ARG A 181 2.42 -23.31 5.06
C ARG A 181 2.75 -21.81 5.11
N HIS A 182 2.09 -21.03 5.98
CA HIS A 182 2.38 -19.63 6.25
C HIS A 182 3.68 -19.41 7.04
N ASP A 183 4.02 -20.31 7.96
CA ASP A 183 5.29 -20.24 8.69
C ASP A 183 6.48 -20.54 7.78
N LEU A 184 6.30 -21.44 6.82
CA LEU A 184 7.28 -21.70 5.75
C LEU A 184 7.55 -20.48 4.88
N VAL A 185 6.54 -19.71 4.51
CA VAL A 185 6.72 -18.49 3.71
C VAL A 185 7.44 -17.40 4.51
N CYS A 186 7.13 -17.24 5.80
CA CYS A 186 7.86 -16.31 6.67
C CYS A 186 9.29 -16.80 6.97
N ARG A 187 9.52 -18.09 7.06
CA ARG A 187 10.85 -18.67 7.27
C ARG A 187 11.74 -18.56 6.03
N LEU A 188 11.18 -18.81 4.85
CA LEU A 188 11.89 -18.63 3.56
C LEU A 188 12.25 -17.18 3.26
N LEU A 189 11.61 -16.21 3.92
CA LEU A 189 11.98 -14.79 3.83
C LEU A 189 13.16 -14.43 4.75
N LEU A 190 13.58 -15.33 5.64
CA LEU A 190 14.49 -15.03 6.74
C LEU A 190 15.66 -16.03 6.90
N GLU A 191 15.63 -17.18 6.22
CA GLU A 191 16.75 -18.07 6.01
C GLU A 191 17.44 -17.75 4.69
#